data_6a40318e81527cd28861183edf7e4a90
#
_entry.id   6a40318e81527cd28861183edf7e4a90
#
_cell.length_a   1.000
_cell.length_b   1.000
_cell.length_c   1.000
_cell.angle_alpha   90.00
_cell.angle_beta   90.00
_cell.angle_gamma   90.00
#
_symmetry.space_group_name_H-M   'P 1'
#
loop_
_entity.id
_entity.type
_entity.pdbx_description
1 polymer ?
#
loop_
_entity_poly.entity_id
_entity_poly.type
_entity_poly.pdbx_seq_one_letter_code
_entity_poly.pdbx_strand_id
1 'polypeptide(L)'
;MQRIILVCCSCLLSLGLLAQQELPGNSNIYDAKAIGIVYDNELTFNVALATPRNFFFGIRSGKLVTYDKTRFWSLSFGDIRHSRERRENPDRVNVVSNRVSRAYVYGKQNQLYALRLGFGKKRLLSEKAREKGVAIGYTYAFGPSLGLVKPYYLEIEQDGTAPLDVRYTGDNDNVFLGNQINVFGASAWTVGLDEVGLRPGIHAKAAAHFGFGAYDETAKSLEAGIMADYFLGNTDIMVESPLVPGVSNPPLYLSLFINLQIGKRW
;
A
#
# COMPACT_ATOMS: atom_id res chain seq x y z
N MET A 1 14.37 11.42 -22.17
CA MET A 1 13.75 11.30 -20.85
C MET A 1 13.98 12.54 -19.95
N GLN A 2 15.19 13.06 -19.86
CA GLN A 2 15.53 14.22 -19.01
C GLN A 2 14.72 15.51 -19.33
N ARG A 3 14.41 15.77 -20.60
CA ARG A 3 13.63 16.94 -21.04
C ARG A 3 12.13 16.86 -20.66
N ILE A 4 11.57 15.68 -20.58
CA ILE A 4 10.16 15.46 -20.21
C ILE A 4 9.96 15.66 -18.70
N ILE A 5 10.93 15.27 -17.89
CA ILE A 5 10.92 15.47 -16.44
C ILE A 5 10.99 16.95 -16.09
N LEU A 6 11.79 17.71 -16.80
CA LEU A 6 11.93 19.17 -16.61
C LEU A 6 10.65 19.93 -16.98
N VAL A 7 9.95 19.51 -18.01
CA VAL A 7 8.65 20.12 -18.41
C VAL A 7 7.55 19.77 -17.40
N CYS A 8 7.50 18.55 -16.87
CA CYS A 8 6.56 18.19 -15.81
C CYS A 8 6.82 18.95 -14.50
N CYS A 9 8.07 19.14 -14.12
CA CYS A 9 8.42 19.94 -12.93
C CYS A 9 8.06 21.42 -13.10
N SER A 10 8.26 22.02 -14.28
CA SER A 10 7.90 23.43 -14.54
C SER A 10 6.39 23.65 -14.55
N CYS A 11 5.58 22.70 -15.06
CA CYS A 11 4.12 22.76 -15.00
C CYS A 11 3.56 22.63 -13.57
N LEU A 12 4.21 21.85 -12.71
CA LEU A 12 3.81 21.72 -11.28
C LEU A 12 4.12 22.99 -10.47
N LEU A 13 5.18 23.71 -10.82
CA LEU A 13 5.55 24.97 -10.18
C LEU A 13 4.64 26.13 -10.59
N SER A 14 4.12 26.14 -11.81
CA SER A 14 3.24 27.22 -12.29
C SER A 14 1.81 27.14 -11.73
N LEU A 15 1.34 25.96 -11.29
CA LEU A 15 0.04 25.80 -10.64
C LEU A 15 -0.02 26.37 -9.21
N GLY A 16 1.13 26.58 -8.56
CA GLY A 16 1.20 27.17 -7.23
C GLY A 16 1.01 28.68 -7.17
N LEU A 17 1.16 29.39 -8.30
CA LEU A 17 1.11 30.85 -8.33
C LEU A 17 -0.31 31.45 -8.56
N LEU A 18 -1.28 30.61 -8.92
CA LEU A 18 -2.65 31.08 -9.18
C LEU A 18 -3.61 30.99 -7.98
N ALA A 19 -3.13 30.55 -6.81
CA ALA A 19 -3.97 30.29 -5.65
C ALA A 19 -3.88 31.38 -4.55
N GLN A 20 -3.46 32.60 -4.89
CA GLN A 20 -3.50 33.73 -3.94
C GLN A 20 -4.79 34.50 -4.12
N GLN A 21 -5.85 34.06 -3.44
CA GLN A 21 -7.07 34.83 -3.28
C GLN A 21 -6.96 35.62 -1.98
N GLU A 22 -6.97 36.94 -2.10
CA GLU A 22 -6.98 37.85 -0.93
C GLU A 22 -8.29 37.69 -0.16
N LEU A 23 -8.18 37.51 1.15
CA LEU A 23 -9.30 37.33 2.06
C LEU A 23 -9.80 38.69 2.59
N PRO A 24 -11.13 38.89 2.74
CA PRO A 24 -11.67 40.10 3.35
C PRO A 24 -11.20 40.20 4.81
N GLY A 25 -10.76 41.42 5.17
CA GLY A 25 -10.18 41.71 6.47
C GLY A 25 -11.12 41.51 7.66
N ASN A 26 -10.55 41.09 8.75
CA ASN A 26 -10.98 41.24 10.14
C ASN A 26 -12.05 40.33 10.72
N SER A 27 -12.29 39.13 10.22
CA SER A 27 -12.84 38.04 11.01
C SER A 27 -11.71 37.07 11.38
N ASN A 28 -11.76 36.48 12.57
CA ASN A 28 -10.79 35.48 13.01
C ASN A 28 -11.03 34.20 12.19
N ILE A 29 -10.51 34.18 10.97
CA ILE A 29 -10.70 33.16 9.92
C ILE A 29 -10.24 31.77 10.39
N TYR A 30 -9.57 31.73 11.52
CA TYR A 30 -9.03 30.50 12.13
C TYR A 30 -10.00 29.84 13.11
N ASP A 31 -11.13 30.47 13.41
CA ASP A 31 -12.15 29.83 14.27
C ASP A 31 -13.04 28.93 13.41
N ALA A 32 -12.80 27.63 13.50
CA ALA A 32 -13.57 26.61 12.78
C ALA A 32 -15.09 26.71 13.05
N LYS A 33 -15.49 27.20 14.23
CA LYS A 33 -16.88 27.40 14.61
C LYS A 33 -17.52 28.57 13.88
N ALA A 34 -16.77 29.63 13.54
CA ALA A 34 -17.27 30.77 12.80
C ALA A 34 -17.65 30.41 11.35
N ILE A 35 -17.05 29.34 10.78
CA ILE A 35 -17.29 28.87 9.41
C ILE A 35 -18.37 27.77 9.35
N GLY A 36 -18.95 27.38 10.51
CA GLY A 36 -20.00 26.35 10.58
C GLY A 36 -19.47 24.91 10.53
N ILE A 37 -18.18 24.70 10.79
CA ILE A 37 -17.59 23.37 10.98
C ILE A 37 -17.87 22.93 12.40
N VAL A 38 -18.58 21.80 12.54
CA VAL A 38 -19.11 21.32 13.81
C VAL A 38 -18.27 20.18 14.41
N TYR A 39 -17.12 19.83 13.86
CA TYR A 39 -16.30 18.72 14.33
C TYR A 39 -14.86 19.12 14.60
N ASP A 40 -14.28 18.54 15.65
CA ASP A 40 -12.86 18.68 15.98
C ASP A 40 -12.03 17.44 15.63
N ASN A 41 -12.66 16.27 15.62
CA ASN A 41 -12.00 14.99 15.43
C ASN A 41 -12.59 14.23 14.23
N GLU A 42 -11.75 13.42 13.61
CA GLU A 42 -12.11 12.54 12.49
C GLU A 42 -11.47 11.18 12.70
N LEU A 43 -12.26 10.11 12.64
CA LEU A 43 -11.78 8.73 12.61
C LEU A 43 -12.24 8.09 11.32
N THR A 44 -11.30 7.59 10.53
CA THR A 44 -11.60 6.94 9.24
C THR A 44 -10.96 5.56 9.17
N PHE A 45 -11.70 4.64 8.57
CA PHE A 45 -11.20 3.37 8.07
C PHE A 45 -10.77 3.55 6.61
N ASN A 46 -9.64 2.96 6.25
CA ASN A 46 -9.00 3.14 4.97
C ASN A 46 -8.84 1.80 4.26
N VAL A 47 -9.16 1.76 2.97
CA VAL A 47 -8.87 0.63 2.09
C VAL A 47 -8.16 1.18 0.86
N ALA A 48 -6.98 0.68 0.59
CA ALA A 48 -6.16 1.16 -0.53
C ALA A 48 -5.74 0.01 -1.45
N LEU A 49 -5.79 0.31 -2.74
CA LEU A 49 -5.19 -0.50 -3.79
C LEU A 49 -3.98 0.25 -4.33
N ALA A 50 -2.87 -0.45 -4.49
CA ALA A 50 -1.64 0.14 -5.01
C ALA A 50 -0.97 -0.75 -6.05
N THR A 51 -0.14 -0.13 -6.88
CA THR A 51 0.67 -0.85 -7.87
C THR A 51 1.81 -1.61 -7.19
N PRO A 52 2.23 -2.79 -7.70
CA PRO A 52 1.68 -3.49 -8.88
C PRO A 52 0.35 -4.21 -8.65
N ARG A 53 -0.01 -4.65 -7.46
CA ARG A 53 -1.27 -5.29 -7.04
C ARG A 53 -1.36 -5.39 -5.52
N ASN A 54 -0.86 -4.38 -4.83
CA ASN A 54 -0.81 -4.34 -3.38
C ASN A 54 -2.18 -3.95 -2.83
N PHE A 55 -2.53 -4.51 -1.69
CA PHE A 55 -3.75 -4.19 -0.96
C PHE A 55 -3.41 -3.79 0.47
N PHE A 56 -3.96 -2.66 0.92
CA PHE A 56 -3.74 -2.15 2.27
C PHE A 56 -5.06 -1.79 2.91
N PHE A 57 -5.14 -2.01 4.21
CA PHE A 57 -6.21 -1.51 5.05
C PHE A 57 -5.63 -0.85 6.29
N GLY A 58 -6.39 0.04 6.91
CA GLY A 58 -5.92 0.74 8.09
C GLY A 58 -6.94 1.69 8.68
N ILE A 59 -6.50 2.33 9.74
CA ILE A 59 -7.26 3.36 10.45
C ILE A 59 -6.48 4.66 10.46
N ARG A 60 -7.20 5.77 10.46
CA ARG A 60 -6.63 7.11 10.60
C ARG A 60 -7.45 7.88 11.62
N SER A 61 -6.79 8.48 12.59
CA SER A 61 -7.38 9.43 13.52
C SER A 61 -6.77 10.80 13.31
N GLY A 62 -7.62 11.78 13.06
CA GLY A 62 -7.23 13.16 12.76
C GLY A 62 -7.88 14.14 13.72
N LYS A 63 -7.16 15.23 14.00
CA LYS A 63 -7.64 16.38 14.73
C LYS A 63 -7.60 17.60 13.86
N LEU A 64 -8.71 18.32 13.78
CA LEU A 64 -8.80 19.58 13.07
C LEU A 64 -7.98 20.65 13.81
N VAL A 65 -7.05 21.28 13.13
CA VAL A 65 -6.20 22.36 13.69
C VAL A 65 -6.72 23.72 13.25
N THR A 66 -7.12 23.79 11.99
CA THR A 66 -7.70 24.97 11.35
C THR A 66 -8.77 24.44 10.39
N TYR A 67 -9.70 25.29 9.94
CA TYR A 67 -10.77 24.89 9.02
C TYR A 67 -10.26 24.13 7.78
N ASP A 68 -9.05 24.43 7.31
CA ASP A 68 -8.40 23.82 6.15
C ASP A 68 -7.37 22.73 6.50
N LYS A 69 -6.94 22.61 7.79
CA LYS A 69 -5.80 21.77 8.18
C LYS A 69 -6.19 20.75 9.23
N THR A 70 -5.97 19.50 8.93
CA THR A 70 -6.10 18.37 9.87
C THR A 70 -4.75 17.71 10.08
N ARG A 71 -4.34 17.52 11.34
CA ARG A 71 -3.22 16.63 11.69
C ARG A 71 -3.77 15.26 11.97
N PHE A 72 -3.08 14.21 11.52
CA PHE A 72 -3.54 12.85 11.76
C PHE A 72 -2.37 11.90 12.03
N TRP A 73 -2.68 10.82 12.70
CA TRP A 73 -1.89 9.61 12.69
C TRP A 73 -2.67 8.50 11.99
N SER A 74 -1.96 7.54 11.44
CA SER A 74 -2.57 6.41 10.73
C SER A 74 -1.78 5.14 11.00
N LEU A 75 -2.50 4.04 11.18
CA LEU A 75 -1.95 2.70 11.23
C LEU A 75 -2.50 1.94 10.05
N SER A 76 -1.63 1.34 9.24
CA SER A 76 -2.05 0.56 8.07
C SER A 76 -1.24 -0.72 7.95
N PHE A 77 -1.90 -1.77 7.47
CA PHE A 77 -1.31 -3.08 7.21
C PHE A 77 -1.70 -3.53 5.81
N GLY A 78 -0.79 -4.20 5.12
CA GLY A 78 -1.06 -4.76 3.80
C GLY A 78 0.12 -5.49 3.20
N ASP A 79 -0.09 -6.04 2.02
CA ASP A 79 0.92 -6.77 1.28
C ASP A 79 1.71 -5.86 0.33
N ILE A 80 2.97 -6.20 0.14
CA ILE A 80 3.83 -5.62 -0.91
C ILE A 80 4.24 -6.75 -1.84
N ARG A 81 3.92 -6.58 -3.13
CA ARG A 81 4.23 -7.57 -4.17
C ARG A 81 5.29 -7.04 -5.12
N HIS A 82 6.08 -7.95 -5.63
CA HIS A 82 7.03 -7.63 -6.67
C HIS A 82 6.33 -7.49 -8.03
N SER A 83 6.79 -6.57 -8.88
CA SER A 83 6.17 -6.27 -10.18
C SER A 83 6.18 -7.48 -11.14
N ARG A 84 7.12 -8.40 -10.95
CA ARG A 84 7.25 -9.61 -11.76
C ARG A 84 6.50 -10.82 -11.24
N GLU A 85 5.79 -10.71 -10.12
CA GLU A 85 4.96 -11.80 -9.62
C GLU A 85 3.89 -12.18 -10.65
N ARG A 86 3.93 -13.41 -11.13
CA ARG A 86 2.90 -14.01 -11.97
C ARG A 86 2.31 -15.19 -11.26
N ARG A 87 1.00 -15.22 -11.17
CA ARG A 87 0.27 -16.33 -10.57
C ARG A 87 0.00 -17.37 -11.65
N GLU A 88 0.39 -18.60 -11.39
CA GLU A 88 0.20 -19.75 -12.25
C GLU A 88 -0.69 -20.77 -11.56
N ASN A 89 -1.53 -21.45 -12.32
CA ASN A 89 -2.37 -22.56 -11.83
C ASN A 89 -2.00 -23.84 -12.56
N PRO A 90 -1.48 -24.86 -11.85
CA PRO A 90 -1.09 -26.12 -12.49
C PRO A 90 -2.29 -26.95 -12.99
N ASP A 91 -3.51 -26.67 -12.51
CA ASP A 91 -4.75 -27.40 -12.84
C ASP A 91 -4.63 -28.92 -12.69
N ARG A 92 -4.07 -29.37 -11.55
CA ARG A 92 -3.82 -30.78 -11.26
C ARG A 92 -4.68 -31.29 -10.12
N VAL A 93 -4.94 -32.59 -10.15
CA VAL A 93 -5.57 -33.32 -9.06
C VAL A 93 -4.61 -34.41 -8.60
N ASN A 94 -4.23 -34.39 -7.34
CA ASN A 94 -3.49 -35.49 -6.73
C ASN A 94 -4.46 -36.62 -6.36
N VAL A 95 -4.28 -37.79 -6.98
CA VAL A 95 -5.17 -38.93 -6.81
C VAL A 95 -5.06 -39.53 -5.42
N VAL A 96 -3.87 -39.48 -4.81
CA VAL A 96 -3.60 -40.07 -3.48
C VAL A 96 -4.27 -39.25 -2.37
N SER A 97 -4.14 -37.92 -2.43
CA SER A 97 -4.69 -37.01 -1.42
C SER A 97 -6.08 -36.48 -1.76
N ASN A 98 -6.61 -36.78 -2.95
CA ASN A 98 -7.87 -36.26 -3.50
C ASN A 98 -7.96 -34.72 -3.37
N ARG A 99 -6.84 -34.02 -3.56
CA ARG A 99 -6.74 -32.58 -3.47
C ARG A 99 -6.52 -31.95 -4.83
N VAL A 100 -7.15 -30.79 -5.03
CA VAL A 100 -6.95 -29.96 -6.23
C VAL A 100 -5.76 -29.02 -5.98
N SER A 101 -4.92 -28.84 -6.99
CA SER A 101 -3.78 -27.93 -6.97
C SER A 101 -4.21 -26.49 -6.67
N ARG A 102 -3.33 -25.74 -6.02
CA ARG A 102 -3.53 -24.31 -5.75
C ARG A 102 -2.65 -23.48 -6.65
N ALA A 103 -3.19 -22.34 -7.07
CA ALA A 103 -2.40 -21.38 -7.81
C ALA A 103 -1.21 -20.87 -6.97
N TYR A 104 -0.03 -20.82 -7.56
CA TYR A 104 1.22 -20.39 -6.92
C TYR A 104 1.89 -19.27 -7.71
N VAL A 105 2.93 -18.67 -7.15
CA VAL A 105 3.74 -17.65 -7.83
C VAL A 105 5.12 -18.24 -8.10
N TYR A 106 5.46 -18.33 -9.40
CA TYR A 106 6.76 -18.85 -9.83
C TYR A 106 7.91 -17.96 -9.35
N GLY A 107 8.95 -18.58 -8.82
CA GLY A 107 10.14 -17.90 -8.33
C GLY A 107 9.92 -17.00 -7.11
N LYS A 108 8.82 -17.14 -6.40
CA LYS A 108 8.56 -16.38 -5.18
C LYS A 108 9.29 -17.00 -4.00
N GLN A 109 10.18 -16.21 -3.36
CA GLN A 109 10.94 -16.66 -2.20
C GLN A 109 10.23 -16.31 -0.88
N ASN A 110 9.76 -15.07 -0.76
CA ASN A 110 9.06 -14.61 0.44
C ASN A 110 7.83 -13.78 0.08
N GLN A 111 6.92 -13.69 1.05
CA GLN A 111 5.80 -12.76 1.02
C GLN A 111 6.09 -11.62 1.99
N LEU A 112 6.06 -10.38 1.49
CA LEU A 112 6.31 -9.19 2.28
C LEU A 112 5.00 -8.53 2.66
N TYR A 113 4.78 -8.37 3.96
CA TYR A 113 3.72 -7.53 4.50
C TYR A 113 4.34 -6.31 5.16
N ALA A 114 3.63 -5.21 5.17
CA ALA A 114 4.08 -3.97 5.80
C ALA A 114 3.06 -3.47 6.81
N LEU A 115 3.49 -3.28 8.04
CA LEU A 115 2.79 -2.53 9.07
C LEU A 115 3.38 -1.11 9.11
N ARG A 116 2.56 -0.08 8.92
CA ARG A 116 3.01 1.31 8.81
C ARG A 116 2.32 2.17 9.85
N LEU A 117 3.10 2.93 10.60
CA LEU A 117 2.61 3.97 11.51
C LEU A 117 2.97 5.33 10.91
N GLY A 118 1.98 6.04 10.38
CA GLY A 118 2.17 7.31 9.70
C GLY A 118 1.69 8.51 10.51
N PHE A 119 2.46 9.58 10.48
CA PHE A 119 2.09 10.89 11.01
C PHE A 119 2.03 11.87 9.84
N GLY A 120 0.93 12.61 9.73
CA GLY A 120 0.72 13.43 8.56
C GLY A 120 -0.20 14.62 8.77
N LYS A 121 -0.34 15.35 7.66
CA LYS A 121 -1.26 16.48 7.58
C LYS A 121 -2.10 16.36 6.31
N LYS A 122 -3.35 16.76 6.44
CA LYS A 122 -4.29 16.98 5.35
C LYS A 122 -4.55 18.48 5.27
N ARG A 123 -4.49 19.05 4.08
CA ARG A 123 -4.85 20.42 3.83
C ARG A 123 -5.84 20.49 2.69
N LEU A 124 -6.97 21.13 2.96
CA LEU A 124 -7.98 21.44 1.94
C LEU A 124 -7.57 22.72 1.21
N LEU A 125 -7.68 22.72 -0.11
CA LEU A 125 -7.37 23.84 -0.99
C LEU A 125 -8.65 24.55 -1.47
N SER A 126 -9.76 23.83 -1.53
CA SER A 126 -11.05 24.37 -1.90
C SER A 126 -12.09 24.06 -0.83
N GLU A 127 -12.97 25.00 -0.56
CA GLU A 127 -14.15 24.78 0.25
C GLU A 127 -15.23 24.08 -0.58
N LYS A 128 -15.98 23.21 0.07
CA LYS A 128 -17.15 22.58 -0.55
C LYS A 128 -18.32 23.56 -0.53
N ALA A 129 -19.00 23.74 -1.65
CA ALA A 129 -20.32 24.36 -1.67
C ALA A 129 -21.29 23.51 -0.80
N ARG A 130 -22.13 24.17 0.02
CA ARG A 130 -22.88 23.59 1.15
C ARG A 130 -23.67 22.31 0.86
N GLU A 131 -24.13 22.10 -0.37
CA GLU A 131 -25.02 20.96 -0.67
C GLU A 131 -24.47 19.94 -1.67
N LYS A 132 -23.65 20.38 -2.64
CA LYS A 132 -23.11 19.48 -3.68
C LYS A 132 -21.73 19.95 -4.11
N GLY A 133 -20.70 19.24 -3.73
CA GLY A 133 -19.34 19.58 -4.13
C GLY A 133 -18.32 18.62 -3.55
N VAL A 134 -17.12 18.65 -4.10
CA VAL A 134 -15.98 17.88 -3.65
C VAL A 134 -14.96 18.84 -3.05
N ALA A 135 -14.57 18.62 -1.81
CA ALA A 135 -13.46 19.34 -1.21
C ALA A 135 -12.17 18.76 -1.76
N ILE A 136 -11.37 19.59 -2.41
CA ILE A 136 -10.08 19.20 -2.97
C ILE A 136 -8.98 19.62 -2.03
N GLY A 137 -8.02 18.73 -1.79
CA GLY A 137 -6.88 19.01 -0.94
C GLY A 137 -5.71 18.09 -1.25
N TYR A 138 -4.73 18.14 -0.38
CA TYR A 138 -3.61 17.20 -0.42
C TYR A 138 -3.33 16.64 0.97
N THR A 139 -2.78 15.44 0.97
CA THR A 139 -2.34 14.73 2.16
C THR A 139 -0.90 14.33 2.01
N TYR A 140 -0.13 14.43 3.07
CA TYR A 140 1.18 13.80 3.15
C TYR A 140 1.35 13.18 4.54
N ALA A 141 2.08 12.07 4.58
CA ALA A 141 2.43 11.40 5.82
C ALA A 141 3.76 10.70 5.66
N PHE A 142 4.45 10.56 6.78
CA PHE A 142 5.68 9.79 6.90
C PHE A 142 5.72 9.12 8.28
N GLY A 143 6.54 8.09 8.39
CA GLY A 143 6.72 7.43 9.68
C GLY A 143 7.45 6.11 9.57
N PRO A 144 7.61 5.40 10.70
CA PRO A 144 8.22 4.09 10.72
C PRO A 144 7.32 3.05 10.06
N SER A 145 7.95 2.04 9.49
CA SER A 145 7.31 0.84 8.98
C SER A 145 8.03 -0.40 9.47
N LEU A 146 7.29 -1.50 9.56
CA LEU A 146 7.81 -2.80 9.89
C LEU A 146 7.43 -3.76 8.79
N GLY A 147 8.42 -4.25 8.04
CA GLY A 147 8.27 -5.31 7.06
C GLY A 147 8.25 -6.67 7.77
N LEU A 148 7.25 -7.47 7.45
CA LEU A 148 7.10 -8.85 7.88
C LEU A 148 7.40 -9.74 6.67
N VAL A 149 8.57 -10.35 6.67
CA VAL A 149 9.05 -11.22 5.58
C VAL A 149 8.70 -12.66 5.97
N LYS A 150 7.66 -13.18 5.33
CA LYS A 150 7.18 -14.55 5.54
C LYS A 150 7.73 -15.46 4.43
N PRO A 151 8.42 -16.56 4.74
CA PRO A 151 8.84 -17.52 3.73
C PRO A 151 7.66 -18.06 2.94
N TYR A 152 7.86 -18.21 1.64
CA TYR A 152 6.86 -18.77 0.74
C TYR A 152 7.13 -20.23 0.49
N TYR A 153 6.14 -21.08 0.80
CA TYR A 153 6.22 -22.51 0.64
C TYR A 153 5.44 -22.98 -0.58
N LEU A 154 6.02 -23.93 -1.30
CA LEU A 154 5.38 -24.65 -2.39
C LEU A 154 5.11 -26.09 -1.96
N GLU A 155 3.95 -26.61 -2.31
CA GLU A 155 3.65 -28.03 -2.26
C GLU A 155 4.27 -28.70 -3.50
N ILE A 156 5.20 -29.63 -3.26
CA ILE A 156 5.89 -30.38 -4.32
C ILE A 156 5.45 -31.84 -4.22
N GLU A 157 5.01 -32.39 -5.33
CA GLU A 157 4.66 -33.79 -5.49
C GLU A 157 5.82 -34.52 -6.15
N GLN A 158 6.28 -35.61 -5.53
CA GLN A 158 7.32 -36.44 -6.05
C GLN A 158 6.77 -37.87 -6.19
N ASP A 159 6.81 -38.41 -7.40
CA ASP A 159 6.43 -39.78 -7.74
C ASP A 159 5.02 -40.21 -7.27
N GLY A 160 4.03 -39.33 -7.35
CA GLY A 160 2.64 -39.60 -7.00
C GLY A 160 2.39 -39.75 -5.48
N THR A 161 3.35 -39.33 -4.66
CA THR A 161 3.19 -39.29 -3.20
C THR A 161 2.39 -38.07 -2.75
N ALA A 162 2.05 -37.97 -1.47
CA ALA A 162 1.40 -36.80 -0.91
C ALA A 162 2.34 -35.57 -1.05
N PRO A 163 1.81 -34.40 -1.45
CA PRO A 163 2.61 -33.20 -1.61
C PRO A 163 3.32 -32.79 -0.32
N LEU A 164 4.60 -32.43 -0.42
CA LEU A 164 5.45 -31.97 0.67
C LEU A 164 5.64 -30.44 0.57
N ASP A 165 5.58 -29.78 1.71
CA ASP A 165 5.85 -28.33 1.80
C ASP A 165 7.35 -28.05 1.73
N VAL A 166 7.79 -27.31 0.71
CA VAL A 166 9.20 -26.96 0.49
C VAL A 166 9.35 -25.46 0.33
N ARG A 167 10.34 -24.89 1.03
CA ARG A 167 10.73 -23.47 0.86
C ARG A 167 12.00 -23.36 0.03
N TYR A 168 12.24 -22.18 -0.52
CA TYR A 168 13.51 -21.87 -1.18
C TYR A 168 14.65 -21.74 -0.16
N THR A 169 15.75 -22.44 -0.41
CA THR A 169 16.95 -22.45 0.47
C THR A 169 18.24 -22.09 -0.26
N GLY A 170 18.19 -21.73 -1.56
CA GLY A 170 19.37 -21.46 -2.39
C GLY A 170 19.98 -22.71 -3.01
N ASP A 171 19.92 -23.85 -2.36
CA ASP A 171 20.45 -25.13 -2.87
C ASP A 171 19.42 -25.91 -3.70
N ASN A 172 18.16 -25.46 -3.70
CA ASN A 172 17.05 -26.15 -4.36
C ASN A 172 16.53 -25.42 -5.61
N ASP A 173 17.37 -24.68 -6.29
CA ASP A 173 17.06 -23.95 -7.53
C ASP A 173 16.36 -24.84 -8.57
N ASN A 174 16.83 -26.06 -8.74
CA ASN A 174 16.27 -27.01 -9.70
C ASN A 174 14.82 -27.40 -9.38
N VAL A 175 14.45 -27.41 -8.11
CA VAL A 175 13.09 -27.74 -7.65
C VAL A 175 12.18 -26.53 -7.75
N PHE A 176 12.67 -25.35 -7.36
CA PHE A 176 11.90 -24.11 -7.34
C PHE A 176 11.80 -23.42 -8.71
N LEU A 177 12.85 -23.50 -9.51
CA LEU A 177 12.94 -22.79 -10.79
C LEU A 177 13.08 -23.72 -12.00
N GLY A 178 13.50 -24.97 -11.80
CA GLY A 178 13.82 -25.85 -12.92
C GLY A 178 12.60 -26.57 -13.47
N ASN A 179 12.04 -27.50 -12.77
CA ASN A 179 10.99 -28.38 -13.27
C ASN A 179 9.63 -28.10 -12.60
N GLN A 180 8.82 -27.27 -13.25
CA GLN A 180 7.47 -26.94 -12.79
C GLN A 180 6.51 -28.16 -12.76
N ILE A 181 6.93 -29.28 -13.36
CA ILE A 181 6.13 -30.50 -13.47
C ILE A 181 5.83 -31.06 -12.06
N ASN A 182 6.71 -30.89 -11.10
CA ASN A 182 6.56 -31.42 -9.75
C ASN A 182 5.84 -30.45 -8.78
N VAL A 183 5.59 -29.20 -9.20
CA VAL A 183 4.92 -28.23 -8.35
C VAL A 183 3.42 -28.51 -8.36
N PHE A 184 2.89 -28.90 -7.19
CA PHE A 184 1.46 -29.10 -6.99
C PHE A 184 0.74 -27.76 -6.74
N GLY A 185 1.40 -26.82 -6.08
CA GLY A 185 0.83 -25.49 -5.87
C GLY A 185 1.42 -24.74 -4.68
N ALA A 186 0.76 -23.67 -4.27
CA ALA A 186 1.11 -22.94 -3.06
C ALA A 186 0.67 -23.71 -1.80
N SER A 187 1.54 -23.79 -0.81
CA SER A 187 1.22 -24.33 0.51
C SER A 187 0.16 -23.49 1.23
N ALA A 188 -0.40 -24.00 2.32
CA ALA A 188 -1.35 -23.26 3.14
C ALA A 188 -0.70 -21.96 3.66
N TRP A 189 -1.48 -20.88 3.75
CA TRP A 189 -0.98 -19.58 4.20
C TRP A 189 -0.39 -19.62 5.63
N THR A 190 -0.83 -20.55 6.45
CA THR A 190 -0.35 -20.76 7.83
C THR A 190 1.05 -21.35 7.92
N VAL A 191 1.52 -22.02 6.86
CA VAL A 191 2.86 -22.63 6.83
C VAL A 191 3.92 -21.53 6.80
N GLY A 192 4.92 -21.61 7.68
CA GLY A 192 6.00 -20.62 7.83
C GLY A 192 5.63 -19.33 8.57
N LEU A 193 4.55 -19.33 9.36
CA LEU A 193 4.21 -18.18 10.23
C LEU A 193 5.19 -18.06 11.43
N ASP A 194 5.77 -19.15 11.86
CA ASP A 194 6.80 -19.22 12.90
C ASP A 194 8.17 -18.71 12.44
N GLU A 195 8.38 -18.60 11.13
CA GLU A 195 9.64 -18.19 10.53
C GLU A 195 9.61 -16.74 10.00
N VAL A 196 8.64 -15.93 10.43
CA VAL A 196 8.50 -14.56 9.95
C VAL A 196 9.68 -13.70 10.40
N GLY A 197 10.43 -13.19 9.43
CA GLY A 197 11.49 -12.22 9.65
C GLY A 197 10.94 -10.80 9.77
N LEU A 198 11.50 -10.01 10.69
CA LEU A 198 11.16 -8.61 10.89
C LEU A 198 12.19 -7.71 10.20
N ARG A 199 11.72 -6.73 9.43
CA ARG A 199 12.56 -5.73 8.75
C ARG A 199 12.07 -4.32 9.12
N PRO A 200 12.82 -3.58 9.93
CA PRO A 200 12.49 -2.20 10.21
C PRO A 200 12.65 -1.36 8.94
N GLY A 201 11.84 -0.32 8.83
CA GLY A 201 11.84 0.55 7.67
C GLY A 201 11.17 1.89 7.96
N ILE A 202 11.07 2.67 6.93
CA ILE A 202 10.36 3.95 6.91
C ILE A 202 9.45 4.01 5.70
N HIS A 203 8.37 4.77 5.82
CA HIS A 203 7.50 5.02 4.68
C HIS A 203 7.15 6.50 4.58
N ALA A 204 6.86 6.91 3.37
CA ALA A 204 6.34 8.23 3.06
C ALA A 204 5.22 8.10 2.02
N LYS A 205 4.18 8.94 2.13
CA LYS A 205 3.11 9.02 1.14
C LYS A 205 2.71 10.46 0.90
N ALA A 206 2.33 10.75 -0.35
CA ALA A 206 1.75 12.02 -0.76
C ALA A 206 0.59 11.74 -1.73
N ALA A 207 -0.54 12.43 -1.54
CA ALA A 207 -1.74 12.20 -2.33
C ALA A 207 -2.57 13.46 -2.50
N ALA A 208 -3.29 13.53 -3.61
CA ALA A 208 -4.45 14.39 -3.78
C ALA A 208 -5.62 13.79 -2.97
N HIS A 209 -6.35 14.64 -2.28
CA HIS A 209 -7.49 14.28 -1.44
C HIS A 209 -8.77 14.86 -2.00
N PHE A 210 -9.78 14.02 -2.17
CA PHE A 210 -11.11 14.37 -2.64
C PHE A 210 -12.13 14.02 -1.56
N GLY A 211 -12.60 15.02 -0.83
CA GLY A 211 -13.55 14.85 0.27
C GLY A 211 -14.99 15.01 -0.20
N PHE A 212 -15.82 14.00 0.04
CA PHE A 212 -17.25 14.01 -0.21
C PHE A 212 -17.94 14.20 1.15
N GLY A 213 -18.84 15.15 1.29
CA GLY A 213 -19.51 15.41 2.56
C GLY A 213 -18.63 16.12 3.61
N ALA A 214 -17.97 17.24 3.23
CA ALA A 214 -17.01 17.92 4.09
C ALA A 214 -17.59 18.41 5.43
N TYR A 215 -18.91 18.65 5.50
CA TYR A 215 -19.62 19.13 6.69
C TYR A 215 -20.52 18.08 7.35
N ASP A 216 -20.57 16.85 6.77
CA ASP A 216 -21.39 15.80 7.31
C ASP A 216 -20.66 15.11 8.48
N GLU A 217 -21.41 14.52 9.41
CA GLU A 217 -20.89 13.67 10.48
C GLU A 217 -20.11 12.47 9.91
N THR A 218 -20.41 12.07 8.68
CA THR A 218 -19.74 10.97 7.99
C THR A 218 -18.59 11.50 7.13
N ALA A 219 -17.37 11.07 7.43
CA ALA A 219 -16.21 11.32 6.57
C ALA A 219 -16.21 10.32 5.42
N LYS A 220 -16.32 10.81 4.17
CA LYS A 220 -16.16 10.02 2.95
C LYS A 220 -15.14 10.71 2.06
N SER A 221 -14.07 10.01 1.69
CA SER A 221 -13.05 10.60 0.84
C SER A 221 -12.31 9.57 0.01
N LEU A 222 -11.77 10.05 -1.11
CA LEU A 222 -10.88 9.34 -1.99
C LEU A 222 -9.51 10.03 -1.98
N GLU A 223 -8.45 9.25 -1.89
CA GLU A 223 -7.08 9.75 -2.08
C GLU A 223 -6.43 9.00 -3.23
N ALA A 224 -5.70 9.72 -4.08
CA ALA A 224 -4.87 9.14 -5.12
C ALA A 224 -3.47 9.77 -5.06
N GLY A 225 -2.43 8.94 -5.10
CA GLY A 225 -1.09 9.46 -4.92
C GLY A 225 0.02 8.42 -5.03
N ILE A 226 1.17 8.78 -4.50
CA ILE A 226 2.38 7.98 -4.48
C ILE A 226 2.75 7.60 -3.05
N MET A 227 3.30 6.42 -2.89
CA MET A 227 3.81 5.89 -1.64
C MET A 227 5.17 5.25 -1.87
N ALA A 228 6.08 5.49 -0.95
CA ALA A 228 7.42 4.92 -0.91
C ALA A 228 7.61 4.19 0.42
N ASP A 229 8.08 2.95 0.36
CA ASP A 229 8.48 2.15 1.50
C ASP A 229 9.95 1.78 1.35
N TYR A 230 10.76 2.04 2.36
CA TYR A 230 12.16 1.65 2.41
C TYR A 230 12.39 0.76 3.62
N PHE A 231 12.93 -0.44 3.40
CA PHE A 231 13.24 -1.40 4.46
C PHE A 231 14.75 -1.58 4.60
N LEU A 232 15.20 -1.72 5.84
CA LEU A 232 16.58 -2.03 6.16
C LEU A 232 16.81 -3.54 6.04
N GLY A 233 17.79 -3.91 5.22
CA GLY A 233 18.13 -5.31 4.95
C GLY A 233 17.34 -5.91 3.79
N ASN A 234 17.62 -7.19 3.53
CA ASN A 234 17.05 -7.90 2.39
C ASN A 234 15.59 -8.27 2.64
N THR A 235 14.76 -7.99 1.67
CA THR A 235 13.34 -8.33 1.67
C THR A 235 12.99 -9.37 0.61
N ASP A 236 13.98 -9.94 -0.05
CA ASP A 236 14.01 -10.97 -1.11
C ASP A 236 12.64 -11.58 -1.43
N ILE A 237 11.77 -10.82 -2.13
CA ILE A 237 10.42 -11.28 -2.48
C ILE A 237 10.51 -12.37 -3.55
N MET A 238 11.38 -12.18 -4.53
CA MET A 238 11.59 -13.11 -5.64
C MET A 238 13.00 -13.68 -5.59
N VAL A 239 13.17 -14.90 -6.06
CA VAL A 239 14.50 -15.52 -6.18
C VAL A 239 15.32 -14.76 -7.22
N GLU A 240 16.50 -14.29 -6.84
CA GLU A 240 17.50 -13.74 -7.75
C GLU A 240 18.40 -14.88 -8.23
N SER A 241 18.14 -15.38 -9.45
CA SER A 241 18.92 -16.46 -10.06
C SER A 241 19.21 -16.14 -11.52
N PRO A 242 20.34 -16.61 -12.07
CA PRO A 242 20.62 -16.54 -13.49
C PRO A 242 19.53 -17.19 -14.36
N LEU A 243 18.78 -18.14 -13.81
CA LEU A 243 17.65 -18.80 -14.49
C LEU A 243 16.43 -17.88 -14.66
N VAL A 244 16.35 -16.78 -13.88
CA VAL A 244 15.27 -15.80 -13.96
C VAL A 244 15.88 -14.40 -14.16
N PRO A 245 16.35 -14.06 -15.36
CA PRO A 245 17.07 -12.82 -15.61
C PRO A 245 16.19 -11.59 -15.37
N GLY A 246 16.77 -10.55 -14.77
CA GLY A 246 16.15 -9.24 -14.55
C GLY A 246 15.20 -9.18 -13.35
N VAL A 247 15.28 -10.13 -12.43
CA VAL A 247 14.69 -10.01 -11.08
C VAL A 247 15.73 -9.30 -10.20
N SER A 248 15.28 -8.29 -9.47
CA SER A 248 16.04 -7.57 -8.46
C SER A 248 15.10 -7.17 -7.33
N ASN A 249 15.51 -7.39 -6.10
CA ASN A 249 14.74 -7.05 -4.90
C ASN A 249 15.29 -5.76 -4.26
N PRO A 250 14.93 -4.58 -4.78
CA PRO A 250 15.42 -3.32 -4.20
C PRO A 250 14.83 -3.11 -2.80
N PRO A 251 15.55 -2.46 -1.90
CA PRO A 251 15.03 -2.14 -0.57
C PRO A 251 13.96 -1.03 -0.60
N LEU A 252 13.81 -0.34 -1.73
CA LEU A 252 12.86 0.76 -1.95
C LEU A 252 11.71 0.29 -2.85
N TYR A 253 10.50 0.35 -2.34
CA TYR A 253 9.27 0.05 -3.06
C TYR A 253 8.49 1.33 -3.32
N LEU A 254 8.30 1.66 -4.59
CA LEU A 254 7.49 2.79 -5.04
C LEU A 254 6.16 2.28 -5.58
N SER A 255 5.06 2.85 -5.12
CA SER A 255 3.70 2.45 -5.52
C SER A 255 2.84 3.68 -5.79
N LEU A 256 2.03 3.59 -6.83
CA LEU A 256 0.88 4.47 -7.02
C LEU A 256 -0.30 3.85 -6.29
N PHE A 257 -1.08 4.65 -5.58
CA PHE A 257 -2.21 4.11 -4.83
C PHE A 257 -3.49 4.93 -5.00
N ILE A 258 -4.61 4.25 -4.82
CA ILE A 258 -5.94 4.82 -4.65
C ILE A 258 -6.46 4.31 -3.31
N ASN A 259 -6.92 5.21 -2.45
CA ASN A 259 -7.33 4.94 -1.09
C ASN A 259 -8.74 5.48 -0.84
N LEU A 260 -9.66 4.59 -0.52
CA LEU A 260 -11.00 4.93 -0.08
C LEU A 260 -11.04 5.05 1.43
N GLN A 261 -11.65 6.11 1.95
CA GLN A 261 -11.77 6.38 3.38
C GLN A 261 -13.23 6.60 3.74
N ILE A 262 -13.65 5.91 4.78
CA ILE A 262 -15.00 6.05 5.35
C ILE A 262 -14.86 6.14 6.86
N GLY A 263 -15.56 7.07 7.47
CA GLY A 263 -15.46 7.25 8.91
C GLY A 263 -16.48 8.24 9.49
N LYS A 264 -16.19 8.65 10.72
CA LYS A 264 -17.04 9.57 11.48
C LYS A 264 -16.25 10.80 11.93
N ARG A 265 -16.96 11.90 12.07
CA ARG A 265 -16.49 13.18 12.61
C ARG A 265 -17.30 13.57 13.82
N TRP A 266 -16.66 14.16 14.84
CA TRP A 266 -17.31 14.63 16.06
C TRP A 266 -16.53 15.76 16.73
#